data_0740808d293482a8279e149335cb0f56
#
_entry.id   0740808d293482a8279e149335cb0f56
#
_cell.length_a   1.000
_cell.length_b   1.000
_cell.length_c   1.000
_cell.angle_alpha   90.00
_cell.angle_beta   90.00
_cell.angle_gamma   90.00
#
_symmetry.space_group_name_H-M   'P 1'
#
loop_
_entity.id
_entity.type
_entity.pdbx_description
1 polymer ?
#
loop_
_entity_poly.entity_id
_entity_poly.type
_entity_poly.pdbx_seq_one_letter_code
_entity_poly.pdbx_strand_id
1 'polypeptide(L)'
;MKKVAIYARVSTDKQTTENQLRELRNIADKNGWELVNEFVDEGISGAKGRDKRPQFDALMKSAVRREIDVVMAWSIDRLGRSLQHLVEFLSEIHEVGCDLYLHQQAIDTTTPAGKAMFQMCGIFSEFERSMIRERVKSGLARAKEKGVQLGRKPISNAMKTEIIAMRATGTSMAKIANELGISAGVVCKVVNEAVAA
;
A
#
# COMPACT_ATOMS: atom_id res chain seq x y z
N MET A 1 6.53 31.41 11.05
CA MET A 1 6.44 31.14 9.61
C MET A 1 6.34 29.63 9.46
N LYS A 2 5.38 29.10 8.67
CA LYS A 2 5.29 27.64 8.49
C LYS A 2 6.39 27.19 7.53
N LYS A 3 7.10 26.13 7.89
CA LYS A 3 8.12 25.48 7.05
C LYS A 3 7.44 24.49 6.12
N VAL A 4 7.64 24.62 4.82
CA VAL A 4 7.00 23.76 3.83
C VAL A 4 8.02 22.97 3.02
N ALA A 5 7.64 21.76 2.63
CA ALA A 5 8.36 20.98 1.65
C ALA A 5 7.46 20.64 0.48
N ILE A 6 7.99 20.75 -0.73
CA ILE A 6 7.29 20.34 -1.96
C ILE A 6 7.67 18.89 -2.29
N TYR A 7 6.67 18.07 -2.56
CA TYR A 7 6.88 16.76 -3.14
C TYR A 7 6.39 16.72 -4.58
N ALA A 8 7.26 16.29 -5.48
CA ALA A 8 6.93 16.07 -6.87
C ALA A 8 7.36 14.68 -7.34
N ARG A 9 6.61 14.14 -8.28
CA ARG A 9 6.95 12.91 -8.97
C ARG A 9 6.95 13.16 -10.46
N VAL A 10 8.13 13.02 -11.08
CA VAL A 10 8.35 13.25 -12.50
C VAL A 10 8.11 11.96 -13.26
N SER A 11 7.16 11.97 -14.20
CA SER A 11 7.14 11.00 -15.30
C SER A 11 8.11 11.49 -16.41
N THR A 12 7.97 11.02 -17.62
CA THR A 12 8.87 11.37 -18.74
C THR A 12 8.85 12.84 -19.19
N ASP A 13 7.85 13.61 -18.79
CA ASP A 13 7.69 15.01 -19.18
C ASP A 13 8.23 15.99 -18.10
N LYS A 14 9.51 16.36 -18.25
CA LYS A 14 10.20 17.26 -17.32
C LYS A 14 9.66 18.70 -17.34
N GLN A 15 9.19 19.18 -18.48
CA GLN A 15 8.73 20.56 -18.64
C GLN A 15 7.42 20.83 -17.86
N THR A 16 6.51 19.88 -17.87
CA THR A 16 5.26 19.98 -17.11
C THR A 16 5.51 19.98 -15.61
N THR A 17 6.50 19.23 -15.14
CA THR A 17 6.84 19.15 -13.71
C THR A 17 7.46 20.45 -13.20
N GLU A 18 8.34 21.09 -13.96
CA GLU A 18 8.92 22.37 -13.55
C GLU A 18 7.86 23.48 -13.45
N ASN A 19 6.86 23.49 -14.33
CA ASN A 19 5.72 24.39 -14.21
C ASN A 19 4.92 24.16 -12.93
N GLN A 20 4.70 22.89 -12.55
CA GLN A 20 4.02 22.53 -11.30
C GLN A 20 4.82 22.99 -10.07
N LEU A 21 6.13 22.75 -10.05
CA LEU A 21 7.01 23.19 -8.97
C LEU A 21 7.00 24.72 -8.84
N ARG A 22 7.12 25.44 -9.95
CA ARG A 22 7.07 26.90 -9.97
C ARG A 22 5.77 27.45 -9.38
N GLU A 23 4.65 26.84 -9.73
CA GLU A 23 3.36 27.27 -9.19
C GLU A 23 3.26 26.99 -7.68
N LEU A 24 3.73 25.84 -7.22
CA LEU A 24 3.75 25.52 -5.78
C LEU A 24 4.69 26.46 -5.00
N ARG A 25 5.84 26.87 -5.55
CA ARG A 25 6.73 27.87 -4.96
C ARG A 25 6.00 29.22 -4.83
N ASN A 26 5.33 29.66 -5.89
CA ASN A 26 4.54 30.91 -5.87
C ASN A 26 3.44 30.88 -4.79
N ILE A 27 2.81 29.72 -4.59
CA ILE A 27 1.77 29.55 -3.56
C ILE A 27 2.39 29.61 -2.16
N ALA A 28 3.54 28.98 -1.95
CA ALA A 28 4.26 29.05 -0.68
C ALA A 28 4.60 30.51 -0.33
N ASP A 29 5.14 31.23 -1.29
CA ASP A 29 5.48 32.69 -1.13
C ASP A 29 4.24 33.51 -0.81
N LYS A 30 3.13 33.37 -1.55
CA LYS A 30 1.86 34.05 -1.32
C LYS A 30 1.28 33.83 0.07
N ASN A 31 1.45 32.61 0.60
CA ASN A 31 0.99 32.25 1.94
C ASN A 31 1.99 32.64 3.04
N GLY A 32 3.13 33.23 2.70
CA GLY A 32 4.18 33.54 3.65
C GLY A 32 4.81 32.34 4.29
N TRP A 33 4.89 31.22 3.55
CA TRP A 33 5.51 29.99 4.01
C TRP A 33 6.99 29.94 3.59
N GLU A 34 7.81 29.33 4.43
CA GLU A 34 9.24 29.13 4.16
C GLU A 34 9.44 27.79 3.43
N LEU A 35 9.86 27.83 2.17
CA LEU A 35 10.22 26.61 1.44
C LEU A 35 11.58 26.07 1.93
N VAL A 36 11.55 24.93 2.64
CA VAL A 36 12.76 24.32 3.22
C VAL A 36 13.40 23.35 2.23
N ASN A 37 12.61 22.54 1.52
CA ASN A 37 13.16 21.52 0.61
C ASN A 37 12.16 21.11 -0.47
N GLU A 38 12.70 20.55 -1.56
CA GLU A 38 11.95 19.92 -2.64
C GLU A 38 12.39 18.47 -2.81
N PHE A 39 11.45 17.56 -2.68
CA PHE A 39 11.67 16.14 -2.82
C PHE A 39 11.10 15.67 -4.16
N VAL A 40 11.97 15.27 -5.09
CA VAL A 40 11.57 14.93 -6.45
C VAL A 40 11.97 13.49 -6.78
N ASP A 41 10.99 12.61 -6.98
CA ASP A 41 11.21 11.24 -7.47
C ASP A 41 11.10 11.20 -8.99
N GLU A 42 12.21 10.92 -9.69
CA GLU A 42 12.26 10.86 -11.15
C GLU A 42 12.02 9.42 -11.68
N GLY A 43 11.26 9.31 -12.79
CA GLY A 43 11.09 8.06 -13.53
C GLY A 43 10.38 6.94 -12.77
N ILE A 44 9.73 7.23 -11.65
CA ILE A 44 9.07 6.24 -10.82
C ILE A 44 7.56 6.23 -11.08
N SER A 45 7.05 5.09 -11.55
CA SER A 45 5.61 4.88 -11.64
C SER A 45 4.98 4.91 -10.23
N GLY A 46 3.87 5.65 -10.06
CA GLY A 46 3.09 5.65 -8.82
C GLY A 46 2.60 4.25 -8.36
N ALA A 47 2.88 3.19 -9.17
CA ALA A 47 2.63 1.78 -8.90
C ALA A 47 3.57 1.16 -7.89
N LYS A 48 4.74 1.72 -7.75
CA LYS A 48 5.78 1.16 -6.90
C LYS A 48 5.56 1.67 -5.48
N GLY A 49 5.57 0.77 -4.50
CA GLY A 49 5.41 1.08 -3.09
C GLY A 49 6.46 2.08 -2.58
N ARG A 50 6.34 2.47 -1.32
CA ARG A 50 7.21 3.42 -0.62
C ARG A 50 8.70 3.08 -0.78
N ASP A 51 9.06 1.78 -0.75
CA ASP A 51 10.44 1.27 -0.87
C ASP A 51 11.16 1.66 -2.15
N LYS A 52 10.42 2.08 -3.18
CA LYS A 52 10.98 2.50 -4.48
C LYS A 52 10.85 4.01 -4.73
N ARG A 53 10.56 4.79 -3.69
CA ARG A 53 10.40 6.25 -3.73
C ARG A 53 11.30 6.91 -2.69
N PRO A 54 12.61 7.00 -2.94
CA PRO A 54 13.59 7.46 -1.95
C PRO A 54 13.33 8.89 -1.48
N GLN A 55 12.87 9.78 -2.39
CA GLN A 55 12.57 11.16 -2.02
C GLN A 55 11.29 11.26 -1.19
N PHE A 56 10.29 10.42 -1.47
CA PHE A 56 9.10 10.32 -0.62
C PHE A 56 9.44 9.81 0.78
N ASP A 57 10.33 8.83 0.90
CA ASP A 57 10.78 8.34 2.21
C ASP A 57 11.58 9.42 2.97
N ALA A 58 12.42 10.19 2.27
CA ALA A 58 13.13 11.33 2.85
C ALA A 58 12.17 12.42 3.35
N LEU A 59 11.14 12.77 2.56
CA LEU A 59 10.08 13.68 2.96
C LEU A 59 9.41 13.23 4.27
N MET A 60 9.03 11.94 4.36
CA MET A 60 8.40 11.40 5.56
C MET A 60 9.32 11.47 6.79
N LYS A 61 10.61 11.20 6.60
CA LYS A 61 11.61 11.35 7.67
C LYS A 61 11.72 12.80 8.14
N SER A 62 11.70 13.78 7.23
CA SER A 62 11.70 15.20 7.59
C SER A 62 10.41 15.62 8.34
N ALA A 63 9.25 15.09 7.95
CA ALA A 63 8.01 15.31 8.69
C ALA A 63 8.08 14.74 10.12
N VAL A 64 8.54 13.48 10.28
CA VAL A 64 8.69 12.84 11.59
C VAL A 64 9.67 13.60 12.48
N ARG A 65 10.74 14.17 11.92
CA ARG A 65 11.71 15.00 12.65
C ARG A 65 11.22 16.41 12.94
N ARG A 66 10.00 16.77 12.47
CA ARG A 66 9.42 18.11 12.60
C ARG A 66 10.28 19.20 11.96
N GLU A 67 10.97 18.85 10.89
CA GLU A 67 11.75 19.82 10.08
C GLU A 67 10.83 20.63 9.16
N ILE A 68 9.62 20.11 8.90
CA ILE A 68 8.58 20.71 8.05
C ILE A 68 7.22 20.67 8.75
N ASP A 69 6.43 21.73 8.51
CA ASP A 69 5.07 21.89 9.05
C ASP A 69 4.00 21.55 8.02
N VAL A 70 4.32 21.66 6.71
CA VAL A 70 3.37 21.42 5.62
C VAL A 70 4.05 20.67 4.49
N VAL A 71 3.41 19.61 4.01
CA VAL A 71 3.75 18.97 2.73
C VAL A 71 2.91 19.58 1.64
N MET A 72 3.53 20.03 0.56
CA MET A 72 2.86 20.53 -0.65
C MET A 72 3.02 19.53 -1.79
N ALA A 73 1.96 19.24 -2.51
CA ALA A 73 2.03 18.47 -3.75
C ALA A 73 1.05 19.01 -4.79
N TRP A 74 1.33 18.74 -6.06
CA TRP A 74 0.46 19.20 -7.15
C TRP A 74 -0.91 18.51 -7.10
N SER A 75 -0.93 17.19 -6.90
CA SER A 75 -2.15 16.40 -6.93
C SER A 75 -2.01 15.10 -6.14
N ILE A 76 -3.15 14.47 -5.82
CA ILE A 76 -3.25 13.21 -5.09
C ILE A 76 -2.41 12.10 -5.73
N ASP A 77 -2.41 11.99 -7.06
CA ASP A 77 -1.71 10.95 -7.81
C ASP A 77 -0.18 11.04 -7.68
N ARG A 78 0.36 12.16 -7.20
CA ARG A 78 1.77 12.31 -6.85
C ARG A 78 2.09 11.59 -5.53
N LEU A 79 1.19 11.64 -4.56
CA LEU A 79 1.35 11.04 -3.23
C LEU A 79 0.95 9.56 -3.20
N GLY A 80 -0.19 9.22 -3.82
CA GLY A 80 -0.76 7.87 -3.82
C GLY A 80 -1.53 7.55 -5.08
N ARG A 81 -2.00 6.31 -5.20
CA ARG A 81 -2.79 5.82 -6.35
C ARG A 81 -4.28 5.76 -6.08
N SER A 82 -4.67 5.81 -4.85
CA SER A 82 -6.05 5.67 -4.40
C SER A 82 -6.32 6.63 -3.26
N LEU A 83 -7.60 6.94 -3.06
CA LEU A 83 -8.04 7.70 -1.90
C LEU A 83 -7.57 7.05 -0.59
N GLN A 84 -7.54 5.71 -0.53
CA GLN A 84 -7.06 4.98 0.62
C GLN A 84 -5.60 5.30 0.96
N HIS A 85 -4.69 5.26 -0.02
CA HIS A 85 -3.27 5.61 0.20
C HIS A 85 -3.10 7.07 0.61
N LEU A 86 -3.96 7.97 0.08
CA LEU A 86 -3.96 9.36 0.51
C LEU A 86 -4.37 9.50 1.97
N VAL A 87 -5.44 8.82 2.38
CA VAL A 87 -5.92 8.85 3.77
C VAL A 87 -4.89 8.26 4.73
N GLU A 88 -4.23 7.16 4.35
CA GLU A 88 -3.14 6.57 5.13
C GLU A 88 -1.96 7.55 5.27
N PHE A 89 -1.52 8.14 4.17
CA PHE A 89 -0.46 9.16 4.16
C PHE A 89 -0.83 10.37 5.03
N LEU A 90 -2.06 10.88 4.89
CA LEU A 90 -2.54 12.03 5.67
C LEU A 90 -2.62 11.71 7.16
N SER A 91 -3.05 10.50 7.53
CA SER A 91 -3.04 10.08 8.93
C SER A 91 -1.62 10.06 9.49
N GLU A 92 -0.66 9.49 8.74
CA GLU A 92 0.75 9.44 9.14
C GLU A 92 1.34 10.84 9.37
N ILE A 93 1.13 11.78 8.44
CA ILE A 93 1.70 13.14 8.59
C ILE A 93 0.96 13.96 9.66
N HIS A 94 -0.34 13.74 9.84
CA HIS A 94 -1.12 14.42 10.86
C HIS A 94 -0.73 13.98 12.28
N GLU A 95 -0.44 12.69 12.49
CA GLU A 95 0.06 12.18 13.78
C GLU A 95 1.36 12.85 14.22
N VAL A 96 2.22 13.25 13.27
CA VAL A 96 3.47 13.98 13.58
C VAL A 96 3.28 15.50 13.59
N GLY A 97 2.04 15.98 13.38
CA GLY A 97 1.69 17.40 13.39
C GLY A 97 1.99 18.15 12.09
N CYS A 98 2.12 17.43 10.97
CA CYS A 98 2.36 18.02 9.67
C CYS A 98 1.06 18.13 8.86
N ASP A 99 0.83 19.29 8.24
CA ASP A 99 -0.34 19.58 7.39
C ASP A 99 -0.07 19.18 5.92
N LEU A 100 -1.12 19.14 5.10
CA LEU A 100 -1.06 18.87 3.65
C LEU A 100 -1.70 19.99 2.84
N TYR A 101 -1.04 20.38 1.75
CA TYR A 101 -1.59 21.22 0.72
C TYR A 101 -1.56 20.52 -0.65
N LEU A 102 -2.73 20.32 -1.28
CA LEU A 102 -2.88 19.78 -2.62
C LEU A 102 -3.49 20.81 -3.56
N HIS A 103 -2.70 21.24 -4.54
CA HIS A 103 -3.08 22.34 -5.41
C HIS A 103 -4.30 22.00 -6.28
N GLN A 104 -4.24 20.91 -7.02
CA GLN A 104 -5.28 20.55 -8.00
C GLN A 104 -6.63 20.24 -7.37
N GLN A 105 -6.64 19.65 -6.16
CA GLN A 105 -7.86 19.32 -5.43
C GLN A 105 -8.33 20.42 -4.49
N ALA A 106 -7.59 21.51 -4.39
CA ALA A 106 -7.85 22.60 -3.44
C ALA A 106 -8.01 22.09 -1.98
N ILE A 107 -7.21 21.07 -1.61
CA ILE A 107 -7.19 20.54 -0.24
C ILE A 107 -6.08 21.25 0.53
N ASP A 108 -6.47 21.91 1.62
CA ASP A 108 -5.55 22.62 2.52
C ASP A 108 -5.91 22.31 3.97
N THR A 109 -5.17 21.34 4.56
CA THR A 109 -5.40 20.95 5.96
C THR A 109 -4.81 21.94 6.97
N THR A 110 -4.16 23.02 6.53
CA THR A 110 -3.77 24.12 7.43
C THR A 110 -4.98 24.90 7.90
N THR A 111 -6.11 24.79 7.20
CA THR A 111 -7.39 25.42 7.51
C THR A 111 -8.35 24.49 8.24
N PRO A 112 -9.24 24.99 9.12
CA PRO A 112 -10.27 24.19 9.77
C PRO A 112 -11.18 23.46 8.78
N ALA A 113 -11.56 24.10 7.67
CA ALA A 113 -12.40 23.51 6.62
C ALA A 113 -11.69 22.34 5.93
N GLY A 114 -10.42 22.50 5.58
CA GLY A 114 -9.63 21.42 4.99
C GLY A 114 -9.41 20.23 5.95
N LYS A 115 -9.21 20.50 7.24
CA LYS A 115 -9.15 19.44 8.26
C LYS A 115 -10.47 18.68 8.36
N ALA A 116 -11.59 19.38 8.38
CA ALA A 116 -12.91 18.74 8.41
C ALA A 116 -13.16 17.91 7.13
N MET A 117 -12.83 18.43 5.97
CA MET A 117 -12.92 17.71 4.69
C MET A 117 -12.07 16.44 4.70
N PHE A 118 -10.85 16.52 5.23
CA PHE A 118 -9.98 15.35 5.37
C PHE A 118 -10.59 14.28 6.30
N GLN A 119 -11.11 14.67 7.46
CA GLN A 119 -11.77 13.74 8.37
C GLN A 119 -12.96 13.03 7.71
N MET A 120 -13.74 13.73 6.90
CA MET A 120 -14.81 13.14 6.10
C MET A 120 -14.29 12.11 5.09
N CYS A 121 -13.19 12.41 4.38
CA CYS A 121 -12.55 11.46 3.47
C CYS A 121 -12.09 10.18 4.20
N GLY A 122 -11.59 10.31 5.42
CA GLY A 122 -11.25 9.17 6.29
C GLY A 122 -12.45 8.28 6.57
N ILE A 123 -13.56 8.88 7.01
CA ILE A 123 -14.82 8.16 7.29
C ILE A 123 -15.33 7.44 6.03
N PHE A 124 -15.33 8.08 4.88
CA PHE A 124 -15.74 7.45 3.61
C PHE A 124 -14.85 6.28 3.23
N SER A 125 -13.53 6.38 3.45
CA SER A 125 -12.60 5.29 3.16
C SER A 125 -12.82 4.07 4.07
N GLU A 126 -13.13 4.29 5.34
CA GLU A 126 -13.48 3.20 6.27
C GLU A 126 -14.83 2.56 5.90
N PHE A 127 -15.80 3.37 5.50
CA PHE A 127 -17.09 2.87 5.02
C PHE A 127 -16.92 2.00 3.77
N GLU A 128 -16.14 2.45 2.78
CA GLU A 128 -15.85 1.67 1.57
C GLU A 128 -15.17 0.34 1.91
N ARG A 129 -14.17 0.34 2.81
CA ARG A 129 -13.52 -0.89 3.30
C ARG A 129 -14.51 -1.84 3.96
N SER A 130 -15.44 -1.31 4.76
CA SER A 130 -16.47 -2.10 5.42
C SER A 130 -17.39 -2.77 4.40
N MET A 131 -17.87 -2.01 3.43
CA MET A 131 -18.71 -2.51 2.34
C MET A 131 -18.02 -3.60 1.50
N ILE A 132 -16.72 -3.43 1.21
CA ILE A 132 -15.94 -4.45 0.49
C ILE A 132 -15.83 -5.72 1.33
N ARG A 133 -15.51 -5.62 2.63
CA ARG A 133 -15.43 -6.79 3.53
C ARG A 133 -16.76 -7.53 3.62
N GLU A 134 -17.88 -6.82 3.74
CA GLU A 134 -19.20 -7.44 3.76
C GLU A 134 -19.54 -8.15 2.45
N ARG A 135 -19.22 -7.54 1.31
CA ARG A 135 -19.40 -8.16 0.00
C ARG A 135 -18.57 -9.43 -0.16
N VAL A 136 -17.31 -9.39 0.28
CA VAL A 136 -16.44 -10.58 0.26
C VAL A 136 -16.98 -11.67 1.18
N LYS A 137 -17.38 -11.33 2.43
CA LYS A 137 -17.97 -12.30 3.37
C LYS A 137 -19.23 -12.95 2.80
N SER A 138 -20.13 -12.16 2.24
CA SER A 138 -21.37 -12.65 1.61
C SER A 138 -21.07 -13.53 0.39
N GLY A 139 -20.05 -13.18 -0.41
CA GLY A 139 -19.60 -13.98 -1.54
C GLY A 139 -19.02 -15.32 -1.09
N LEU A 140 -18.19 -15.34 -0.05
CA LEU A 140 -17.63 -16.56 0.53
C LEU A 140 -18.71 -17.47 1.16
N ALA A 141 -19.71 -16.88 1.84
CA ALA A 141 -20.83 -17.62 2.40
C ALA A 141 -21.63 -18.34 1.30
N ARG A 142 -22.01 -17.61 0.22
CA ARG A 142 -22.69 -18.22 -0.93
C ARG A 142 -21.86 -19.30 -1.63
N ALA A 143 -20.54 -19.11 -1.75
CA ALA A 143 -19.67 -20.12 -2.34
C ALA A 143 -19.64 -21.39 -1.48
N LYS A 144 -19.60 -21.23 -0.15
CA LYS A 144 -19.65 -22.33 0.81
C LYS A 144 -21.00 -23.09 0.75
N GLU A 145 -22.11 -22.37 0.68
CA GLU A 145 -23.46 -22.96 0.50
C GLU A 145 -23.56 -23.78 -0.81
N LYS A 146 -22.90 -23.30 -1.87
CA LYS A 146 -22.80 -24.03 -3.15
C LYS A 146 -21.82 -25.21 -3.14
N GLY A 147 -21.24 -25.55 -1.99
CA GLY A 147 -20.28 -26.65 -1.86
C GLY A 147 -18.89 -26.33 -2.42
N VAL A 148 -18.59 -25.07 -2.76
CA VAL A 148 -17.26 -24.70 -3.24
C VAL A 148 -16.28 -24.76 -2.08
N GLN A 149 -15.27 -25.59 -2.20
CA GLN A 149 -14.19 -25.67 -1.22
C GLN A 149 -13.31 -24.43 -1.31
N LEU A 150 -13.29 -23.66 -0.22
CA LEU A 150 -12.48 -22.43 -0.12
C LEU A 150 -11.06 -22.78 0.34
N GLY A 151 -10.09 -22.05 -0.17
CA GLY A 151 -8.68 -22.22 0.16
C GLY A 151 -7.91 -23.02 -0.88
N ARG A 152 -6.73 -23.51 -0.47
CA ARG A 152 -5.85 -24.30 -1.36
C ARG A 152 -6.53 -25.63 -1.70
N LYS A 153 -6.57 -25.98 -2.97
CA LYS A 153 -7.10 -27.28 -3.42
C LYS A 153 -6.38 -28.42 -2.71
N PRO A 154 -7.11 -29.42 -2.19
CA PRO A 154 -6.48 -30.59 -1.60
C PRO A 154 -5.67 -31.34 -2.67
N ILE A 155 -4.66 -32.05 -2.21
CA ILE A 155 -3.86 -32.93 -3.08
C ILE A 155 -4.74 -34.03 -3.60
N SER A 156 -4.56 -34.39 -4.88
CA SER A 156 -5.28 -35.52 -5.48
C SER A 156 -4.96 -36.86 -4.76
N ASN A 157 -5.91 -37.77 -4.77
CA ASN A 157 -5.69 -39.09 -4.20
C ASN A 157 -4.52 -39.82 -4.90
N ALA A 158 -4.36 -39.65 -6.21
CA ALA A 158 -3.23 -40.19 -6.96
C ALA A 158 -1.88 -39.69 -6.39
N MET A 159 -1.75 -38.40 -6.14
CA MET A 159 -0.53 -37.84 -5.53
C MET A 159 -0.31 -38.30 -4.09
N LYS A 160 -1.38 -38.51 -3.31
CA LYS A 160 -1.25 -39.09 -1.96
C LYS A 160 -0.70 -40.52 -2.03
N THR A 161 -1.22 -41.37 -2.93
CA THR A 161 -0.74 -42.72 -3.16
C THR A 161 0.73 -42.73 -3.60
N GLU A 162 1.13 -41.83 -4.48
CA GLU A 162 2.51 -41.70 -4.94
C GLU A 162 3.46 -41.32 -3.80
N ILE A 163 3.09 -40.37 -2.96
CA ILE A 163 3.85 -39.96 -1.77
C ILE A 163 4.08 -41.16 -0.83
N ILE A 164 3.02 -41.95 -0.58
CA ILE A 164 3.07 -43.13 0.31
C ILE A 164 3.98 -44.18 -0.30
N ALA A 165 3.87 -44.47 -1.61
CA ALA A 165 4.69 -45.46 -2.31
C ALA A 165 6.18 -45.06 -2.26
N MET A 166 6.50 -43.82 -2.55
CA MET A 166 7.88 -43.30 -2.47
C MET A 166 8.42 -43.37 -1.03
N ARG A 167 7.60 -43.17 -0.03
CA ARG A 167 7.99 -43.28 1.37
C ARG A 167 8.27 -44.72 1.77
N ALA A 168 7.47 -45.66 1.28
CA ALA A 168 7.65 -47.11 1.53
C ALA A 168 8.97 -47.66 0.96
N THR A 169 9.48 -47.07 -0.13
CA THR A 169 10.83 -47.37 -0.68
C THR A 169 11.98 -46.75 0.09
N GLY A 170 11.73 -46.07 1.22
CA GLY A 170 12.74 -45.44 2.05
C GLY A 170 13.17 -44.04 1.63
N THR A 171 12.51 -43.41 0.60
CA THR A 171 12.84 -42.09 0.15
C THR A 171 12.57 -41.02 1.22
N SER A 172 13.50 -40.08 1.43
CA SER A 172 13.34 -39.02 2.43
C SER A 172 12.23 -38.03 2.06
N MET A 173 11.53 -37.49 3.06
CA MET A 173 10.42 -36.55 2.83
C MET A 173 10.86 -35.30 2.03
N ALA A 174 12.08 -34.83 2.23
CA ALA A 174 12.65 -33.69 1.48
C ALA A 174 12.86 -34.04 0.00
N LYS A 175 13.31 -35.28 -0.30
CA LYS A 175 13.50 -35.76 -1.67
C LYS A 175 12.15 -35.91 -2.38
N ILE A 176 11.16 -36.50 -1.71
CA ILE A 176 9.78 -36.60 -2.23
C ILE A 176 9.20 -35.21 -2.54
N ALA A 177 9.37 -34.26 -1.63
CA ALA A 177 8.89 -32.89 -1.82
C ALA A 177 9.47 -32.24 -3.07
N ASN A 178 10.79 -32.41 -3.29
CA ASN A 178 11.47 -31.87 -4.46
C ASN A 178 11.03 -32.54 -5.77
N GLU A 179 10.92 -33.86 -5.79
CA GLU A 179 10.54 -34.63 -6.99
C GLU A 179 9.10 -34.34 -7.42
N LEU A 180 8.18 -34.17 -6.47
CA LEU A 180 6.77 -33.89 -6.75
C LEU A 180 6.43 -32.40 -6.82
N GLY A 181 7.40 -31.49 -6.61
CA GLY A 181 7.18 -30.04 -6.65
C GLY A 181 6.23 -29.51 -5.56
N ILE A 182 6.19 -30.15 -4.39
CA ILE A 182 5.32 -29.82 -3.26
C ILE A 182 6.14 -29.47 -2.01
N SER A 183 5.52 -28.85 -1.01
CA SER A 183 6.23 -28.56 0.24
C SER A 183 6.43 -29.81 1.12
N ALA A 184 7.56 -29.88 1.84
CA ALA A 184 7.86 -30.97 2.76
C ALA A 184 6.78 -31.13 3.85
N GLY A 185 6.15 -30.05 4.30
CA GLY A 185 5.03 -30.08 5.25
C GLY A 185 3.81 -30.83 4.74
N VAL A 186 3.57 -30.77 3.42
CA VAL A 186 2.50 -31.52 2.77
C VAL A 186 2.81 -33.03 2.73
N VAL A 187 4.06 -33.38 2.40
CA VAL A 187 4.51 -34.78 2.43
C VAL A 187 4.39 -35.36 3.84
N CYS A 188 4.86 -34.61 4.85
CA CYS A 188 4.76 -35.02 6.25
C CYS A 188 3.30 -35.25 6.69
N LYS A 189 2.38 -34.36 6.30
CA LYS A 189 0.97 -34.49 6.63
C LYS A 189 0.37 -35.78 6.03
N VAL A 190 0.62 -36.07 4.74
CA VAL A 190 0.10 -37.24 4.04
C VAL A 190 0.66 -38.52 4.65
N VAL A 191 1.95 -38.60 4.96
CA VAL A 191 2.59 -39.76 5.58
C VAL A 191 2.03 -40.00 6.98
N ASN A 192 1.84 -38.96 7.80
CA ASN A 192 1.28 -39.10 9.14
C ASN A 192 -0.18 -39.52 9.11
N GLU A 193 -0.99 -39.01 8.16
CA GLU A 193 -2.38 -39.49 7.96
C GLU A 193 -2.44 -40.97 7.57
N ALA A 194 -1.48 -41.46 6.76
CA ALA A 194 -1.43 -42.84 6.33
C ALA A 194 -0.94 -43.81 7.43
N VAL A 195 -0.13 -43.33 8.39
CA VAL A 195 0.34 -44.15 9.55
C VAL A 195 -0.74 -44.25 10.64
N ALA A 196 -1.64 -43.24 10.70
CA ALA A 196 -2.72 -43.19 11.69
C ALA A 196 -4.00 -43.90 11.25
N ALA A 197 -4.10 -44.34 10.00
CA ALA A 197 -5.24 -45.07 9.43
C ALA A 197 -5.00 -46.60 9.37
#